data_a95ba7ed36476e1364c299c1c8e233f3
#
_entry.id   a95ba7ed36476e1364c299c1c8e233f3
#
_cell.length_a   1.000
_cell.length_b   1.000
_cell.length_c   1.000
_cell.angle_alpha   90.00
_cell.angle_beta   90.00
_cell.angle_gamma   90.00
#
_symmetry.space_group_name_H-M   'P 1'
#
loop_
_entity.id
_entity.type
_entity.pdbx_description
1 polymer ?
#
loop_
_entity_poly.entity_id
_entity_poly.type
_entity_poly.pdbx_seq_one_letter_code
_entity_poly.pdbx_strand_id
1 'polypeptide(L)'
;GLTEPGELAALGPGPARLVEQVQRAATRAAAIDAIQAHLVCDGLLVRRSGAFDAATSQGLATFQRRNWIVGRGELDDDTRAGLLAGSRELDFRLALRILRQRVADAAGLIEDGSARGVWRTVLGRQLDPEGLRYRGDAPPLADGAEDLIGPATEAAARALGWTEFAAARDGLRGILGGETRLVAVPSPPVPAYHQRMLELRATIDRPLPGERPMLVLYARDGDRDIPLVRWPTTVGGWKPEKLPGGAIVRKYKHSDVGPRVWRDLVAAPVWYAPDTTPDKELLGLRDGHWNVKEELLGPGYRSAYGLVMLVHHEPVALRTRTAMLDHGIRTHGSVSYRSILSGDSHGCHRLYNHHALRLATFILRHRVYVAHGPIEE
;
A
#
# COMPACT_ATOMS: atom_id res chain seq x y z
N GLY A 1 -20.78 46.84 8.98
CA GLY A 1 -20.94 45.58 8.27
C GLY A 1 -21.84 44.64 9.08
N LEU A 2 -22.76 43.99 8.42
CA LEU A 2 -23.64 42.99 9.03
C LEU A 2 -22.78 41.80 9.48
N THR A 3 -22.76 41.52 10.76
CA THR A 3 -21.88 40.49 11.35
C THR A 3 -22.65 39.36 12.05
N GLU A 4 -23.93 39.57 12.34
CA GLU A 4 -24.76 38.62 13.07
C GLU A 4 -25.63 37.78 12.12
N PRO A 5 -25.71 36.44 12.30
CA PRO A 5 -26.52 35.53 11.46
C PRO A 5 -28.00 35.94 11.40
N GLY A 6 -28.55 36.48 12.50
CA GLY A 6 -29.94 36.93 12.58
C GLY A 6 -30.26 38.17 11.71
N GLU A 7 -29.33 39.12 11.57
CA GLU A 7 -29.48 40.28 10.69
C GLU A 7 -29.49 39.92 9.21
N LEU A 8 -28.79 38.84 8.86
CA LEU A 8 -28.69 38.33 7.51
C LEU A 8 -29.93 37.57 7.06
N ALA A 9 -30.56 36.85 7.97
CA ALA A 9 -31.81 36.17 7.70
C ALA A 9 -32.97 37.10 7.41
N ALA A 10 -32.91 38.31 7.97
CA ALA A 10 -33.91 39.38 7.75
C ALA A 10 -33.86 39.97 6.34
N LEU A 11 -32.78 39.80 5.60
CA LEU A 11 -32.60 40.36 4.23
C LEU A 11 -33.20 39.48 3.13
N GLY A 12 -33.75 38.31 3.50
CA GLY A 12 -34.32 37.37 2.55
C GLY A 12 -33.31 36.32 2.05
N PRO A 13 -33.75 35.29 1.23
CA PRO A 13 -32.94 34.14 0.89
C PRO A 13 -31.75 34.41 -0.04
N GLY A 14 -31.78 35.46 -0.82
CA GLY A 14 -30.68 35.81 -1.75
C GLY A 14 -29.44 36.32 -1.04
N PRO A 15 -29.54 37.39 -0.23
CA PRO A 15 -28.42 37.89 0.58
C PRO A 15 -27.89 36.85 1.59
N ALA A 16 -28.76 36.07 2.23
CA ALA A 16 -28.34 35.02 3.15
C ALA A 16 -27.45 33.96 2.46
N ARG A 17 -27.84 33.51 1.26
CA ARG A 17 -27.02 32.61 0.45
C ARG A 17 -25.67 33.19 0.06
N LEU A 18 -25.63 34.49 -0.31
CA LEU A 18 -24.38 35.17 -0.66
C LEU A 18 -23.42 35.22 0.53
N VAL A 19 -23.93 35.57 1.71
CA VAL A 19 -23.11 35.59 2.93
C VAL A 19 -22.61 34.20 3.30
N GLU A 20 -23.45 33.19 3.19
CA GLU A 20 -23.02 31.79 3.42
C GLU A 20 -21.92 31.42 2.43
N GLN A 21 -22.02 31.79 1.15
CA GLN A 21 -20.98 31.57 0.16
C GLN A 21 -19.67 32.28 0.52
N VAL A 22 -19.72 33.51 0.95
CA VAL A 22 -18.55 34.31 1.38
C VAL A 22 -17.91 33.65 2.62
N GLN A 23 -18.71 33.27 3.61
CA GLN A 23 -18.20 32.58 4.80
C GLN A 23 -17.53 31.25 4.46
N ARG A 24 -18.14 30.43 3.59
CA ARG A 24 -17.54 29.19 3.09
C ARG A 24 -16.24 29.45 2.34
N ALA A 25 -16.18 30.50 1.51
CA ALA A 25 -14.97 30.88 0.79
C ALA A 25 -13.85 31.31 1.75
N ALA A 26 -14.17 32.11 2.76
CA ALA A 26 -13.22 32.57 3.78
C ALA A 26 -12.68 31.36 4.60
N THR A 27 -13.57 30.48 5.04
CA THR A 27 -13.18 29.22 5.75
C THR A 27 -12.27 28.34 4.90
N ARG A 28 -12.58 28.22 3.61
CA ARG A 28 -11.76 27.45 2.67
C ARG A 28 -10.38 28.09 2.48
N ALA A 29 -10.31 29.42 2.34
CA ALA A 29 -9.05 30.14 2.21
C ALA A 29 -8.16 29.99 3.44
N ALA A 30 -8.74 30.12 4.64
CA ALA A 30 -8.04 29.90 5.91
C ALA A 30 -7.51 28.45 6.05
N ALA A 31 -8.30 27.46 5.63
CA ALA A 31 -7.88 26.06 5.63
C ALA A 31 -6.71 25.84 4.65
N ILE A 32 -6.75 26.42 3.45
CA ILE A 32 -5.66 26.32 2.48
C ILE A 32 -4.38 26.96 3.04
N ASP A 33 -4.49 28.13 3.65
CA ASP A 33 -3.34 28.83 4.23
C ASP A 33 -2.71 28.00 5.38
N ALA A 34 -3.52 27.41 6.24
CA ALA A 34 -3.06 26.52 7.31
C ALA A 34 -2.33 25.28 6.78
N ILE A 35 -2.89 24.64 5.75
CA ILE A 35 -2.25 23.50 5.07
C ILE A 35 -0.90 23.91 4.50
N GLN A 36 -0.85 25.01 3.77
CA GLN A 36 0.37 25.50 3.15
C GLN A 36 1.41 25.93 4.18
N ALA A 37 0.99 26.52 5.30
CA ALA A 37 1.88 26.85 6.41
C ALA A 37 2.54 25.59 6.99
N HIS A 38 1.77 24.52 7.20
CA HIS A 38 2.28 23.23 7.67
C HIS A 38 3.28 22.62 6.66
N LEU A 39 2.92 22.58 5.37
CA LEU A 39 3.78 22.03 4.33
C LEU A 39 5.09 22.83 4.15
N VAL A 40 5.06 24.16 4.31
CA VAL A 40 6.27 25.01 4.30
C VAL A 40 7.14 24.68 5.51
N CYS A 41 6.55 24.53 6.70
CA CYS A 41 7.27 24.18 7.92
C CYS A 41 7.98 22.82 7.77
N ASP A 42 7.35 21.85 7.13
CA ASP A 42 7.90 20.52 6.86
C ASP A 42 8.88 20.48 5.66
N GLY A 43 9.12 21.61 5.00
CA GLY A 43 9.95 21.68 3.79
C GLY A 43 9.35 20.98 2.56
N LEU A 44 8.04 20.76 2.55
CA LEU A 44 7.30 20.10 1.46
C LEU A 44 6.68 21.10 0.48
N LEU A 45 6.72 22.38 0.78
CA LEU A 45 6.29 23.49 -0.07
C LEU A 45 7.26 24.64 0.11
N VAL A 46 7.61 25.33 -0.99
CA VAL A 46 8.58 26.45 -0.94
C VAL A 46 7.94 27.71 -0.38
N ARG A 47 6.69 27.98 -0.76
CA ARG A 47 5.95 29.19 -0.36
C ARG A 47 4.44 28.97 -0.35
N ARG A 48 3.74 29.77 0.43
CA ARG A 48 2.28 29.82 0.42
C ARG A 48 1.78 30.64 -0.77
N SER A 49 0.85 30.09 -1.54
CA SER A 49 0.20 30.77 -2.67
C SER A 49 -1.22 31.30 -2.36
N GLY A 50 -1.80 30.82 -1.26
CA GLY A 50 -3.19 31.08 -0.89
C GLY A 50 -4.22 30.33 -1.74
N ALA A 51 -3.78 29.55 -2.72
CA ALA A 51 -4.64 28.73 -3.57
C ALA A 51 -4.26 27.24 -3.45
N PHE A 52 -5.25 26.34 -3.52
CA PHE A 52 -4.98 24.89 -3.58
C PHE A 52 -4.54 24.52 -5.00
N ASP A 53 -3.28 24.80 -5.31
CA ASP A 53 -2.65 24.61 -6.61
C ASP A 53 -1.94 23.24 -6.72
N ALA A 54 -1.34 22.99 -7.88
CA ALA A 54 -0.61 21.74 -8.14
C ALA A 54 0.58 21.54 -7.18
N ALA A 55 1.27 22.62 -6.77
CA ALA A 55 2.37 22.55 -5.82
C ALA A 55 1.87 22.14 -4.43
N THR A 56 0.76 22.71 -3.98
CA THR A 56 0.09 22.33 -2.72
C THR A 56 -0.35 20.87 -2.74
N SER A 57 -1.00 20.41 -3.82
CA SER A 57 -1.41 19.02 -3.98
C SER A 57 -0.20 18.08 -3.97
N GLN A 58 0.91 18.43 -4.62
CA GLN A 58 2.14 17.65 -4.62
C GLN A 58 2.81 17.60 -3.26
N GLY A 59 2.89 18.73 -2.54
CA GLY A 59 3.37 18.82 -1.18
C GLY A 59 2.53 17.94 -0.25
N LEU A 60 1.22 18.02 -0.36
CA LEU A 60 0.28 17.20 0.42
C LEU A 60 0.42 15.71 0.11
N ALA A 61 0.57 15.33 -1.16
CA ALA A 61 0.84 13.94 -1.54
C ALA A 61 2.18 13.42 -0.98
N THR A 62 3.16 14.30 -0.83
CA THR A 62 4.44 13.95 -0.20
C THR A 62 4.30 13.80 1.32
N PHE A 63 3.54 14.70 1.97
CA PHE A 63 3.16 14.60 3.36
C PHE A 63 2.43 13.27 3.65
N GLN A 64 1.42 12.94 2.84
CA GLN A 64 0.67 11.71 2.95
C GLN A 64 1.60 10.48 2.86
N ARG A 65 2.48 10.42 1.86
CA ARG A 65 3.46 9.31 1.71
C ARG A 65 4.38 9.19 2.90
N ARG A 66 4.92 10.31 3.39
CA ARG A 66 5.82 10.38 4.54
C ARG A 66 5.16 9.82 5.80
N ASN A 67 3.88 10.10 5.96
CA ASN A 67 3.10 9.70 7.13
C ASN A 67 2.23 8.45 6.91
N TRP A 68 2.40 7.76 5.76
CA TRP A 68 1.66 6.54 5.40
C TRP A 68 0.14 6.75 5.33
N ILE A 69 -0.26 7.96 5.04
CA ILE A 69 -1.64 8.30 4.75
C ILE A 69 -1.92 7.95 3.29
N VAL A 70 -2.98 7.21 3.06
CA VAL A 70 -3.38 6.80 1.71
C VAL A 70 -4.12 7.94 1.05
N GLY A 71 -3.43 8.76 0.26
CA GLY A 71 -4.02 9.94 -0.41
C GLY A 71 -3.32 10.27 -1.72
N ARG A 72 -4.00 11.07 -2.55
CA ARG A 72 -3.51 11.51 -3.87
C ARG A 72 -3.07 12.98 -3.90
N GLY A 73 -2.86 13.59 -2.74
CA GLY A 73 -2.66 15.04 -2.61
C GLY A 73 -3.97 15.78 -2.44
N GLU A 74 -5.03 15.11 -2.06
CA GLU A 74 -6.33 15.64 -1.69
C GLU A 74 -6.45 15.71 -0.18
N LEU A 75 -7.28 16.60 0.33
CA LEU A 75 -7.54 16.74 1.77
C LEU A 75 -8.70 15.83 2.16
N ASP A 76 -8.39 14.56 2.45
CA ASP A 76 -9.30 13.61 3.07
C ASP A 76 -9.24 13.67 4.61
N ASP A 77 -10.08 12.89 5.28
CA ASP A 77 -10.18 12.92 6.76
C ASP A 77 -8.90 12.42 7.43
N ASP A 78 -8.25 11.40 6.88
CA ASP A 78 -6.98 10.87 7.39
C ASP A 78 -5.85 11.89 7.25
N THR A 79 -5.82 12.60 6.10
CA THR A 79 -4.87 13.69 5.85
C THR A 79 -5.11 14.85 6.79
N ARG A 80 -6.37 15.20 7.01
CA ARG A 80 -6.76 16.26 7.96
C ARG A 80 -6.33 15.92 9.37
N ALA A 81 -6.61 14.68 9.82
CA ALA A 81 -6.17 14.18 11.11
C ALA A 81 -4.64 14.18 11.24
N GLY A 82 -3.93 13.80 10.17
CA GLY A 82 -2.46 13.86 10.12
C GLY A 82 -1.92 15.28 10.23
N LEU A 83 -2.50 16.25 9.51
CA LEU A 83 -2.09 17.66 9.58
C LEU A 83 -2.39 18.30 10.94
N LEU A 84 -3.41 17.83 11.65
CA LEU A 84 -3.73 18.29 13.00
C LEU A 84 -2.83 17.64 14.08
N ALA A 85 -2.22 16.50 13.78
CA ALA A 85 -1.25 15.88 14.66
C ALA A 85 0.06 16.68 14.63
N GLY A 86 0.69 16.86 15.80
CA GLY A 86 2.02 17.48 15.86
C GLY A 86 3.08 16.62 15.17
N SER A 87 4.12 17.26 14.61
CA SER A 87 5.21 16.58 13.91
C SER A 87 5.86 15.48 14.77
N ARG A 88 6.02 15.72 16.08
CA ARG A 88 6.55 14.71 17.01
C ARG A 88 5.66 13.49 17.15
N GLU A 89 4.34 13.69 17.13
CA GLU A 89 3.38 12.60 17.16
C GLU A 89 3.45 11.76 15.88
N LEU A 90 3.55 12.42 14.73
CA LEU A 90 3.71 11.74 13.44
C LEU A 90 5.01 10.94 13.36
N ASP A 91 6.12 11.50 13.83
CA ASP A 91 7.40 10.81 13.89
C ASP A 91 7.37 9.63 14.87
N PHE A 92 6.66 9.77 16.00
CA PHE A 92 6.46 8.67 16.93
C PHE A 92 5.64 7.53 16.31
N ARG A 93 4.56 7.86 15.61
CA ARG A 93 3.78 6.88 14.85
C ARG A 93 4.61 6.18 13.78
N LEU A 94 5.54 6.91 13.13
CA LEU A 94 6.47 6.30 12.18
C LEU A 94 7.42 5.32 12.86
N ALA A 95 7.98 5.68 14.01
CA ALA A 95 8.83 4.78 14.79
C ALA A 95 8.09 3.50 15.19
N LEU A 96 6.86 3.61 15.67
CA LEU A 96 6.01 2.46 16.01
C LEU A 96 5.69 1.59 14.77
N ARG A 97 5.54 2.19 13.60
CA ARG A 97 5.36 1.42 12.35
C ARG A 97 6.60 0.64 11.96
N ILE A 98 7.78 1.23 12.11
CA ILE A 98 9.04 0.51 11.88
C ILE A 98 9.15 -0.68 12.83
N LEU A 99 8.85 -0.45 14.11
CA LEU A 99 8.82 -1.50 15.11
C LEU A 99 7.80 -2.59 14.74
N ARG A 100 6.60 -2.21 14.29
CA ARG A 100 5.56 -3.14 13.84
C ARG A 100 6.06 -4.07 12.73
N GLN A 101 6.83 -3.57 11.76
CA GLN A 101 7.41 -4.42 10.72
C GLN A 101 8.42 -5.41 11.31
N ARG A 102 9.27 -4.95 12.22
CA ARG A 102 10.25 -5.85 12.88
C ARG A 102 9.59 -6.93 13.73
N VAL A 103 8.52 -6.58 14.43
CA VAL A 103 7.73 -7.53 15.22
C VAL A 103 7.04 -8.54 14.32
N ALA A 104 6.42 -8.10 13.23
CA ALA A 104 5.80 -8.99 12.25
C ALA A 104 6.81 -9.99 11.67
N ASP A 105 7.98 -9.49 11.27
CA ASP A 105 9.06 -10.32 10.73
C ASP A 105 9.57 -11.33 11.77
N ALA A 106 9.76 -10.90 13.02
CA ALA A 106 10.27 -11.75 14.09
C ALA A 106 9.26 -12.81 14.52
N ALA A 107 8.00 -12.43 14.71
CA ALA A 107 6.91 -13.33 15.13
C ALA A 107 6.44 -14.25 14.01
N GLY A 108 6.68 -13.90 12.75
CA GLY A 108 6.19 -14.65 11.60
C GLY A 108 4.69 -14.53 11.35
N LEU A 109 4.10 -13.46 11.86
CA LEU A 109 2.69 -13.12 11.69
C LEU A 109 2.50 -12.23 10.48
N ILE A 110 1.33 -12.31 9.87
CA ILE A 110 0.96 -11.46 8.75
C ILE A 110 -0.32 -10.67 9.04
N GLU A 111 -1.16 -11.17 9.93
CA GLU A 111 -2.46 -10.61 10.27
C GLU A 111 -2.31 -9.23 10.92
N ASP A 112 -2.80 -8.23 10.21
CA ASP A 112 -2.70 -6.82 10.57
C ASP A 112 -4.06 -6.14 10.79
N GLY A 113 -5.12 -6.92 10.84
CA GLY A 113 -6.50 -6.44 10.97
C GLY A 113 -7.11 -5.95 9.66
N SER A 114 -6.36 -5.90 8.54
CA SER A 114 -6.85 -5.42 7.25
C SER A 114 -7.89 -6.34 6.60
N ALA A 115 -7.91 -7.62 6.99
CA ALA A 115 -8.91 -8.57 6.53
C ALA A 115 -10.27 -8.44 7.22
N ARG A 116 -10.37 -7.60 8.26
CA ARG A 116 -11.64 -7.37 8.96
C ARG A 116 -12.73 -6.90 7.96
N GLY A 117 -13.84 -7.62 7.92
CA GLY A 117 -14.95 -7.34 7.02
C GLY A 117 -14.85 -7.96 5.61
N VAL A 118 -13.81 -8.72 5.30
CA VAL A 118 -13.70 -9.48 4.02
C VAL A 118 -14.95 -10.31 3.77
N TRP A 119 -15.44 -10.99 4.79
CA TRP A 119 -16.64 -11.80 4.71
C TRP A 119 -17.89 -11.03 4.26
N ARG A 120 -18.06 -9.79 4.71
CA ARG A 120 -19.20 -8.95 4.31
C ARG A 120 -19.12 -8.53 2.84
N THR A 121 -17.88 -8.30 2.35
CA THR A 121 -17.67 -7.70 1.03
C THR A 121 -17.45 -8.75 -0.05
N VAL A 122 -16.67 -9.78 0.22
CA VAL A 122 -16.27 -10.80 -0.77
C VAL A 122 -17.32 -11.91 -0.86
N LEU A 123 -17.73 -12.47 0.26
CA LEU A 123 -18.75 -13.54 0.23
C LEU A 123 -20.12 -13.02 -0.17
N GLY A 124 -20.54 -11.84 0.29
CA GLY A 124 -21.78 -11.22 -0.15
C GLY A 124 -21.85 -11.02 -1.66
N ARG A 125 -20.72 -10.73 -2.32
CA ARG A 125 -20.66 -10.52 -3.77
C ARG A 125 -20.49 -11.78 -4.59
N GLN A 126 -19.74 -12.75 -4.09
CA GLN A 126 -19.57 -14.04 -4.78
C GLN A 126 -20.81 -14.92 -4.73
N LEU A 127 -21.70 -14.66 -3.79
CA LEU A 127 -22.92 -15.45 -3.58
C LEU A 127 -24.19 -14.87 -4.22
N ASP A 128 -24.17 -13.58 -4.58
CA ASP A 128 -25.39 -12.88 -5.00
C ASP A 128 -25.69 -12.91 -6.52
N PRO A 129 -24.73 -12.95 -7.48
CA PRO A 129 -25.05 -12.88 -8.90
C PRO A 129 -25.83 -14.07 -9.44
N GLU A 130 -25.78 -15.23 -8.77
CA GLU A 130 -26.40 -16.48 -9.28
C GLU A 130 -27.28 -17.18 -8.25
N GLY A 131 -27.60 -16.55 -7.12
CA GLY A 131 -28.47 -17.18 -6.10
C GLY A 131 -27.82 -18.38 -5.40
N LEU A 132 -26.53 -18.57 -5.51
CA LEU A 132 -25.79 -19.63 -4.85
C LEU A 132 -25.53 -19.22 -3.39
N ARG A 133 -26.48 -19.54 -2.51
CA ARG A 133 -26.26 -19.43 -1.08
C ARG A 133 -25.17 -20.40 -0.66
N TYR A 134 -24.16 -19.90 0.04
CA TYR A 134 -23.16 -20.71 0.71
C TYR A 134 -23.89 -21.73 1.61
N ARG A 135 -23.79 -23.01 1.27
CA ARG A 135 -24.38 -24.11 2.05
C ARG A 135 -23.37 -24.61 3.08
N GLY A 136 -23.02 -23.77 4.00
CA GLY A 136 -22.20 -24.11 5.15
C GLY A 136 -22.49 -23.09 6.23
N ASP A 137 -22.42 -23.50 7.49
CA ASP A 137 -22.42 -22.53 8.60
C ASP A 137 -21.30 -21.55 8.32
N ALA A 138 -21.63 -20.26 8.18
CA ALA A 138 -20.62 -19.24 8.00
C ALA A 138 -19.64 -19.38 9.18
N PRO A 139 -18.34 -19.59 8.91
CA PRO A 139 -17.39 -19.74 10.00
C PRO A 139 -17.45 -18.48 10.85
N PRO A 140 -17.28 -18.58 12.17
CA PRO A 140 -17.28 -17.43 13.03
C PRO A 140 -16.29 -16.40 12.51
N LEU A 141 -16.73 -15.18 12.29
CA LEU A 141 -16.00 -14.04 11.73
C LEU A 141 -14.74 -13.65 12.52
N ALA A 142 -14.51 -14.28 13.65
CA ALA A 142 -13.46 -13.92 14.59
C ALA A 142 -12.07 -14.45 14.18
N ASP A 143 -11.99 -15.58 13.50
CA ASP A 143 -10.72 -16.25 13.25
C ASP A 143 -10.03 -15.66 12.01
N GLY A 144 -8.82 -15.16 12.16
CA GLY A 144 -7.94 -14.72 11.08
C GLY A 144 -8.07 -13.24 10.65
N ALA A 145 -9.17 -12.55 10.98
CA ALA A 145 -9.33 -11.14 10.63
C ALA A 145 -8.79 -10.17 11.71
N GLU A 146 -8.21 -10.69 12.78
CA GLU A 146 -7.72 -9.90 13.91
C GLU A 146 -6.37 -9.24 13.60
N ASP A 147 -6.08 -8.15 14.30
CA ASP A 147 -4.74 -7.55 14.31
C ASP A 147 -3.87 -8.26 15.37
N LEU A 148 -3.12 -9.27 14.95
CA LEU A 148 -2.20 -9.98 15.84
C LEU A 148 -0.88 -9.22 16.03
N ILE A 149 -0.51 -8.34 15.10
CA ILE A 149 0.74 -7.57 15.13
C ILE A 149 0.63 -6.39 16.10
N GLY A 150 -0.53 -5.76 16.23
CA GLY A 150 -0.75 -4.59 17.06
C GLY A 150 -0.36 -4.80 18.52
N PRO A 151 -0.97 -5.75 19.24
CA PRO A 151 -0.64 -6.03 20.64
C PRO A 151 0.82 -6.41 20.87
N ALA A 152 1.41 -7.19 19.95
CA ALA A 152 2.84 -7.55 19.99
C ALA A 152 3.75 -6.33 19.79
N THR A 153 3.34 -5.38 18.94
CA THR A 153 4.06 -4.12 18.75
C THR A 153 4.02 -3.26 20.01
N GLU A 154 2.88 -3.16 20.66
CA GLU A 154 2.73 -2.42 21.92
C GLU A 154 3.58 -3.04 23.03
N ALA A 155 3.62 -4.37 23.13
CA ALA A 155 4.48 -5.07 24.06
C ALA A 155 5.96 -4.80 23.80
N ALA A 156 6.38 -4.83 22.52
CA ALA A 156 7.74 -4.50 22.13
C ALA A 156 8.09 -3.04 22.42
N ALA A 157 7.20 -2.10 22.16
CA ALA A 157 7.40 -0.69 22.45
C ALA A 157 7.58 -0.46 23.97
N ARG A 158 6.74 -1.08 24.80
CA ARG A 158 6.91 -1.02 26.26
C ARG A 158 8.24 -1.61 26.72
N ALA A 159 8.63 -2.76 26.19
CA ALA A 159 9.90 -3.41 26.55
C ALA A 159 11.14 -2.59 26.13
N LEU A 160 11.04 -1.82 25.02
CA LEU A 160 12.08 -0.88 24.58
C LEU A 160 12.03 0.46 25.32
N GLY A 161 11.02 0.71 26.14
CA GLY A 161 10.79 2.02 26.75
C GLY A 161 10.32 3.10 25.77
N TRP A 162 9.80 2.70 24.60
CA TRP A 162 9.30 3.63 23.57
C TRP A 162 7.87 4.07 23.89
N THR A 163 7.72 4.79 24.99
CA THR A 163 6.43 5.31 25.44
C THR A 163 6.10 6.69 24.91
N GLU A 164 7.13 7.38 24.41
CA GLU A 164 7.02 8.72 23.83
C GLU A 164 8.04 8.94 22.71
N PHE A 165 7.87 10.04 21.96
CA PHE A 165 8.71 10.38 20.80
C PHE A 165 10.21 10.45 21.14
N ALA A 166 10.59 11.09 22.24
CA ALA A 166 11.99 11.28 22.58
C ALA A 166 12.71 9.93 22.78
N ALA A 167 12.10 9.04 23.55
CA ALA A 167 12.63 7.70 23.79
C ALA A 167 12.72 6.85 22.52
N ALA A 168 11.70 6.89 21.68
CA ALA A 168 11.70 6.17 20.40
C ALA A 168 12.75 6.71 19.42
N ARG A 169 12.88 8.04 19.32
CA ARG A 169 13.90 8.71 18.49
C ARG A 169 15.32 8.33 18.92
N ASP A 170 15.59 8.37 20.22
CA ASP A 170 16.92 8.08 20.73
C ASP A 170 17.26 6.59 20.59
N GLY A 171 16.27 5.71 20.79
CA GLY A 171 16.41 4.29 20.50
C GLY A 171 16.71 4.00 19.03
N LEU A 172 16.01 4.66 18.10
CA LEU A 172 16.27 4.51 16.66
C LEU A 172 17.64 5.06 16.27
N ARG A 173 18.09 6.18 16.85
CA ARG A 173 19.43 6.73 16.62
C ARG A 173 20.51 5.77 17.07
N GLY A 174 20.34 5.13 18.24
CA GLY A 174 21.25 4.10 18.72
C GLY A 174 21.36 2.93 17.73
N ILE A 175 20.22 2.42 17.26
CA ILE A 175 20.18 1.32 16.28
C ILE A 175 20.86 1.72 14.96
N LEU A 176 20.59 2.92 14.45
CA LEU A 176 21.26 3.45 13.26
C LEU A 176 22.77 3.68 13.48
N GLY A 177 23.18 3.96 14.71
CA GLY A 177 24.59 4.05 15.14
C GLY A 177 25.27 2.69 15.37
N GLY A 178 24.59 1.58 15.12
CA GLY A 178 25.13 0.22 15.26
C GLY A 178 24.87 -0.44 16.62
N GLU A 179 24.09 0.18 17.51
CA GLU A 179 23.65 -0.49 18.74
C GLU A 179 22.72 -1.67 18.41
N THR A 180 22.97 -2.81 19.04
CA THR A 180 22.07 -3.95 19.00
C THR A 180 21.32 -4.04 20.33
N ARG A 181 20.00 -3.99 20.28
CA ARG A 181 19.15 -4.20 21.46
C ARG A 181 18.36 -5.49 21.28
N LEU A 182 18.58 -6.45 22.16
CA LEU A 182 17.75 -7.65 22.24
C LEU A 182 16.61 -7.41 23.23
N VAL A 183 15.40 -7.58 22.77
CA VAL A 183 14.20 -7.41 23.58
C VAL A 183 13.37 -8.69 23.51
N ALA A 184 13.13 -9.28 24.66
CA ALA A 184 12.18 -10.37 24.78
C ALA A 184 10.76 -9.80 24.72
N VAL A 185 10.05 -10.09 23.66
CA VAL A 185 8.65 -9.74 23.50
C VAL A 185 7.83 -10.99 23.71
N PRO A 186 6.76 -10.95 24.54
CA PRO A 186 5.82 -12.06 24.60
C PRO A 186 5.34 -12.36 23.19
N SER A 187 5.58 -13.58 22.71
CA SER A 187 5.02 -14.00 21.42
C SER A 187 3.51 -13.96 21.55
N PRO A 188 2.78 -13.29 20.65
CA PRO A 188 1.33 -13.40 20.63
C PRO A 188 0.97 -14.88 20.42
N PRO A 189 -0.17 -15.33 20.93
CA PRO A 189 -0.64 -16.69 20.66
C PRO A 189 -0.73 -16.88 19.15
N VAL A 190 0.08 -17.82 18.64
CA VAL A 190 0.04 -18.17 17.22
C VAL A 190 -1.24 -18.96 16.98
N PRO A 191 -2.13 -18.54 16.06
CA PRO A 191 -3.34 -19.29 15.76
C PRO A 191 -3.06 -20.71 15.32
N ALA A 192 -3.96 -21.64 15.64
CA ALA A 192 -3.79 -23.06 15.32
C ALA A 192 -3.63 -23.33 13.82
N TYR A 193 -4.18 -22.47 12.97
CA TYR A 193 -4.03 -22.57 11.51
C TYR A 193 -2.63 -22.18 11.01
N HIS A 194 -1.75 -21.57 11.82
CA HIS A 194 -0.34 -21.30 11.47
C HIS A 194 0.53 -22.55 11.55
N GLN A 195 0.10 -23.60 10.90
CA GLN A 195 0.88 -24.83 10.86
C GLN A 195 2.04 -24.72 9.85
N ARG A 196 3.07 -25.53 10.05
CA ARG A 196 4.11 -25.70 9.04
C ARG A 196 3.47 -26.26 7.77
N MET A 197 3.84 -25.73 6.61
CA MET A 197 3.25 -26.10 5.31
C MET A 197 1.78 -25.68 5.15
N LEU A 198 1.42 -24.56 5.76
CA LEU A 198 0.12 -23.94 5.61
C LEU A 198 -0.27 -23.76 4.13
N GLU A 199 -1.41 -24.28 3.73
CA GLU A 199 -1.91 -24.04 2.38
C GLU A 199 -2.37 -22.57 2.27
N LEU A 200 -1.73 -21.83 1.36
CA LEU A 200 -2.01 -20.43 1.13
C LEU A 200 -2.70 -20.25 -0.21
N ARG A 201 -3.75 -19.43 -0.20
CA ARG A 201 -4.47 -18.99 -1.39
C ARG A 201 -4.53 -17.47 -1.38
N ALA A 202 -4.33 -16.85 -2.54
CA ALA A 202 -4.57 -15.43 -2.69
C ALA A 202 -5.60 -15.19 -3.80
N THR A 203 -6.46 -14.19 -3.60
CA THR A 203 -7.34 -13.67 -4.63
C THR A 203 -6.98 -12.23 -4.93
N ILE A 204 -7.05 -11.85 -6.20
CA ILE A 204 -6.94 -10.47 -6.64
C ILE A 204 -8.15 -10.22 -7.53
N ASP A 205 -9.15 -9.56 -6.97
CA ASP A 205 -10.40 -9.34 -7.64
C ASP A 205 -10.35 -8.12 -8.54
N ARG A 206 -10.99 -8.23 -9.71
CA ARG A 206 -11.25 -7.07 -10.56
C ARG A 206 -12.32 -6.22 -9.90
N PRO A 207 -12.01 -4.95 -9.58
CA PRO A 207 -12.96 -4.12 -8.86
C PRO A 207 -14.16 -3.74 -9.75
N LEU A 208 -15.29 -3.51 -9.12
CA LEU A 208 -16.40 -2.80 -9.74
C LEU A 208 -15.99 -1.34 -10.00
N PRO A 209 -16.68 -0.62 -10.92
CA PRO A 209 -16.43 0.79 -11.14
C PRO A 209 -16.45 1.58 -9.83
N GLY A 210 -15.38 2.35 -9.58
CA GLY A 210 -15.21 3.13 -8.34
C GLY A 210 -14.54 2.41 -7.18
N GLU A 211 -14.29 1.11 -7.28
CA GLU A 211 -13.58 0.34 -6.26
C GLU A 211 -12.11 0.12 -6.61
N ARG A 212 -11.30 -0.14 -5.58
CA ARG A 212 -9.89 -0.47 -5.75
C ARG A 212 -9.67 -1.97 -5.82
N PRO A 213 -8.74 -2.44 -6.66
CA PRO A 213 -8.31 -3.83 -6.61
C PRO A 213 -7.68 -4.14 -5.24
N MET A 214 -8.03 -5.27 -4.69
CA MET A 214 -7.50 -5.74 -3.41
C MET A 214 -6.91 -7.14 -3.58
N LEU A 215 -5.75 -7.36 -2.98
CA LEU A 215 -5.22 -8.69 -2.76
C LEU A 215 -5.71 -9.17 -1.40
N VAL A 216 -6.32 -10.34 -1.36
CA VAL A 216 -6.69 -11.01 -0.12
C VAL A 216 -5.91 -12.31 -0.03
N LEU A 217 -5.19 -12.50 1.06
CA LEU A 217 -4.49 -13.75 1.35
C LEU A 217 -5.31 -14.57 2.34
N TYR A 218 -5.44 -15.83 2.06
CA TYR A 218 -6.14 -16.81 2.89
C TYR A 218 -5.20 -17.93 3.31
N ALA A 219 -5.42 -18.44 4.51
CA ALA A 219 -4.94 -19.74 4.96
C ALA A 219 -6.06 -20.76 4.79
N ARG A 220 -5.73 -21.95 4.29
CA ARG A 220 -6.65 -23.09 4.24
C ARG A 220 -6.56 -23.87 5.56
N ASP A 221 -7.67 -23.97 6.27
CA ASP A 221 -7.81 -24.75 7.48
C ASP A 221 -8.99 -25.73 7.35
N GLY A 222 -8.67 -26.98 7.02
CA GLY A 222 -9.66 -27.97 6.66
C GLY A 222 -10.42 -27.60 5.38
N ASP A 223 -11.71 -27.38 5.49
CA ASP A 223 -12.59 -26.96 4.40
C ASP A 223 -12.82 -25.43 4.34
N ARG A 224 -12.20 -24.67 5.25
CA ARG A 224 -12.37 -23.21 5.39
C ARG A 224 -11.19 -22.42 4.83
N ASP A 225 -11.48 -21.30 4.18
CA ASP A 225 -10.50 -20.29 3.83
C ASP A 225 -10.55 -19.17 4.88
N ILE A 226 -9.49 -19.03 5.67
CA ILE A 226 -9.36 -18.01 6.73
C ILE A 226 -8.65 -16.80 6.14
N PRO A 227 -9.30 -15.62 6.04
CA PRO A 227 -8.67 -14.42 5.51
C PRO A 227 -7.64 -13.87 6.49
N LEU A 228 -6.40 -13.73 6.05
CA LEU A 228 -5.29 -13.24 6.87
C LEU A 228 -5.08 -11.73 6.72
N VAL A 229 -5.02 -11.26 5.46
CA VAL A 229 -4.83 -9.84 5.13
C VAL A 229 -5.62 -9.47 3.89
N ARG A 230 -5.95 -8.16 3.78
CA ARG A 230 -6.58 -7.54 2.61
C ARG A 230 -5.86 -6.24 2.29
N TRP A 231 -5.05 -6.23 1.25
CA TRP A 231 -4.20 -5.08 0.89
C TRP A 231 -4.55 -4.49 -0.47
N PRO A 232 -4.47 -3.16 -0.63
CA PRO A 232 -4.64 -2.53 -1.93
C PRO A 232 -3.54 -2.99 -2.89
N THR A 233 -3.95 -3.26 -4.12
CA THR A 233 -3.06 -3.68 -5.19
C THR A 233 -3.41 -2.99 -6.51
N THR A 234 -2.85 -3.46 -7.59
CA THR A 234 -3.12 -2.99 -8.94
C THR A 234 -3.51 -4.14 -9.84
N VAL A 235 -4.35 -3.85 -10.82
CA VAL A 235 -4.59 -4.71 -11.99
C VAL A 235 -4.23 -3.91 -13.26
N GLY A 236 -4.36 -4.50 -14.43
CA GLY A 236 -4.07 -3.82 -15.68
C GLY A 236 -4.77 -2.46 -15.84
N GLY A 237 -4.31 -1.66 -16.81
CA GLY A 237 -4.86 -0.34 -17.08
C GLY A 237 -4.39 0.22 -18.41
N TRP A 238 -4.87 1.41 -18.78
CA TRP A 238 -4.44 2.13 -19.97
C TRP A 238 -3.05 2.74 -19.77
N LYS A 239 -2.06 2.27 -20.50
CA LYS A 239 -0.67 2.71 -20.38
C LYS A 239 -0.11 3.19 -21.74
N PRO A 240 0.77 4.20 -21.73
CA PRO A 240 1.49 4.58 -22.94
C PRO A 240 2.46 3.48 -23.35
N GLU A 241 2.54 3.22 -24.63
CA GLU A 241 3.44 2.24 -25.24
C GLU A 241 4.10 2.85 -26.46
N LYS A 242 5.42 2.67 -26.58
CA LYS A 242 6.22 3.12 -27.73
C LYS A 242 6.13 2.07 -28.81
N LEU A 243 5.74 2.47 -30.01
CA LEU A 243 5.73 1.63 -31.19
C LEU A 243 7.08 1.62 -31.89
N PRO A 244 7.38 0.59 -32.73
CA PRO A 244 8.45 0.68 -33.70
C PRO A 244 8.28 1.96 -34.56
N GLY A 245 9.30 2.82 -34.62
CA GLY A 245 9.18 4.14 -35.24
C GLY A 245 8.90 5.30 -34.27
N GLY A 246 8.79 5.05 -32.98
CA GLY A 246 8.80 6.06 -31.91
C GLY A 246 7.45 6.66 -31.54
N ALA A 247 6.38 6.38 -32.26
CA ALA A 247 5.05 6.85 -31.93
C ALA A 247 4.57 6.29 -30.59
N ILE A 248 3.89 7.11 -29.76
CA ILE A 248 3.32 6.71 -28.48
C ILE A 248 1.82 6.49 -28.62
N VAL A 249 1.37 5.28 -28.34
CA VAL A 249 -0.06 4.92 -28.29
C VAL A 249 -0.48 4.55 -26.87
N ARG A 250 -1.76 4.66 -26.55
CA ARG A 250 -2.31 4.12 -25.29
C ARG A 250 -2.88 2.74 -25.55
N LYS A 251 -2.40 1.76 -24.80
CA LYS A 251 -2.87 0.37 -24.88
C LYS A 251 -3.33 -0.10 -23.50
N TYR A 252 -4.40 -0.86 -23.50
CA TYR A 252 -4.85 -1.49 -22.26
C TYR A 252 -3.96 -2.71 -21.96
N LYS A 253 -3.34 -2.69 -20.78
CA LYS A 253 -2.54 -3.81 -20.27
C LYS A 253 -3.41 -4.64 -19.34
N HIS A 254 -3.59 -5.90 -19.68
CA HIS A 254 -4.39 -6.83 -18.87
C HIS A 254 -3.54 -7.48 -17.79
N SER A 255 -4.13 -7.69 -16.61
CA SER A 255 -3.67 -8.76 -15.71
C SER A 255 -4.26 -10.07 -16.21
N ASP A 256 -3.52 -11.14 -16.06
CA ASP A 256 -4.02 -12.49 -16.36
C ASP A 256 -5.20 -12.85 -15.48
N VAL A 257 -6.11 -13.61 -16.05
CA VAL A 257 -7.28 -14.16 -15.35
C VAL A 257 -7.11 -15.67 -15.22
N GLY A 258 -7.56 -16.20 -14.11
CA GLY A 258 -7.50 -17.64 -13.80
C GLY A 258 -6.47 -18.01 -12.76
N PRO A 259 -6.37 -19.31 -12.42
CA PRO A 259 -5.49 -19.80 -11.37
C PRO A 259 -4.01 -19.63 -11.75
N ARG A 260 -3.22 -19.17 -10.78
CA ARG A 260 -1.75 -19.02 -10.90
C ARG A 260 -1.07 -19.55 -9.66
N VAL A 261 0.18 -19.91 -9.80
CA VAL A 261 1.05 -20.37 -8.69
C VAL A 261 2.20 -19.37 -8.55
N TRP A 262 2.44 -18.90 -7.35
CA TRP A 262 3.69 -18.23 -7.00
C TRP A 262 4.76 -19.29 -6.77
N ARG A 263 5.48 -19.63 -7.82
CA ARG A 263 6.51 -20.66 -7.78
C ARG A 263 7.85 -20.09 -7.33
N ASP A 264 8.22 -18.95 -7.86
CA ASP A 264 9.52 -18.34 -7.66
C ASP A 264 9.38 -16.98 -6.98
N LEU A 265 10.25 -16.73 -6.00
CA LEU A 265 10.40 -15.46 -5.33
C LEU A 265 11.79 -14.91 -5.63
N VAL A 266 11.86 -13.65 -6.04
CA VAL A 266 13.12 -12.98 -6.35
C VAL A 266 13.32 -11.84 -5.35
N ALA A 267 14.41 -11.90 -4.59
CA ALA A 267 14.82 -10.82 -3.70
C ALA A 267 15.65 -9.79 -4.49
N ALA A 268 15.43 -8.51 -4.20
CA ALA A 268 16.12 -7.41 -4.86
C ALA A 268 16.12 -7.49 -6.40
N PRO A 269 14.94 -7.62 -7.04
CA PRO A 269 14.85 -7.82 -8.47
C PRO A 269 15.36 -6.61 -9.26
N VAL A 270 16.03 -6.88 -10.38
CA VAL A 270 16.33 -5.90 -11.42
C VAL A 270 15.15 -5.83 -12.39
N TRP A 271 14.85 -4.65 -12.89
CA TRP A 271 13.81 -4.46 -13.89
C TRP A 271 14.42 -4.23 -15.26
N TYR A 272 14.21 -5.16 -16.14
CA TYR A 272 14.51 -5.00 -17.56
C TYR A 272 13.33 -4.30 -18.23
N ALA A 273 13.55 -3.04 -18.60
CA ALA A 273 12.51 -2.25 -19.23
C ALA A 273 12.18 -2.81 -20.63
N PRO A 274 10.92 -3.16 -20.93
CA PRO A 274 10.54 -3.53 -22.28
C PRO A 274 10.85 -2.43 -23.31
N ASP A 275 11.21 -2.78 -24.53
CA ASP A 275 11.49 -1.85 -25.64
C ASP A 275 10.30 -0.91 -25.93
N THR A 276 9.09 -1.33 -25.57
CA THR A 276 7.87 -0.55 -25.69
C THR A 276 7.72 0.53 -24.60
N THR A 277 8.65 0.59 -23.64
CA THR A 277 8.62 1.58 -22.56
C THR A 277 8.97 2.97 -23.13
N PRO A 278 8.11 4.00 -22.92
CA PRO A 278 8.41 5.34 -23.38
C PRO A 278 9.66 5.91 -22.69
N ASP A 279 10.51 6.61 -23.45
CA ASP A 279 11.78 7.17 -22.97
C ASP A 279 11.58 8.09 -21.74
N LYS A 280 10.49 8.86 -21.71
CA LYS A 280 10.13 9.73 -20.57
C LYS A 280 9.89 8.97 -19.25
N GLU A 281 9.60 7.68 -19.32
CA GLU A 281 9.47 6.84 -18.12
C GLU A 281 10.83 6.41 -17.60
N LEU A 282 11.81 6.23 -18.49
CA LEU A 282 13.17 5.80 -18.19
C LEU A 282 14.12 6.97 -17.90
N LEU A 283 13.86 8.13 -18.50
CA LEU A 283 14.72 9.30 -18.39
C LEU A 283 14.17 10.31 -17.40
N GLY A 284 15.06 10.98 -16.69
CA GLY A 284 14.78 12.11 -15.81
C GLY A 284 15.72 13.27 -16.10
N LEU A 285 15.22 14.50 -16.00
CA LEU A 285 16.03 15.70 -16.10
C LEU A 285 16.70 15.97 -14.74
N ARG A 286 18.04 15.98 -14.71
CA ARG A 286 18.84 16.36 -13.55
C ARG A 286 19.92 17.33 -13.99
N ASP A 287 19.98 18.49 -13.35
CA ASP A 287 20.95 19.57 -13.63
C ASP A 287 20.99 19.97 -15.11
N GLY A 288 19.83 20.02 -15.77
CA GLY A 288 19.68 20.38 -17.17
C GLY A 288 20.02 19.26 -18.17
N HIS A 289 20.42 18.07 -17.72
CA HIS A 289 20.77 16.91 -18.56
C HIS A 289 19.78 15.77 -18.39
N TRP A 290 19.49 15.07 -19.49
CA TRP A 290 18.70 13.85 -19.45
C TRP A 290 19.56 12.68 -18.97
N ASN A 291 19.15 12.04 -17.89
CA ASN A 291 19.83 10.90 -17.28
C ASN A 291 18.88 9.72 -17.17
N VAL A 292 19.40 8.52 -17.27
CA VAL A 292 18.65 7.30 -16.98
C VAL A 292 18.29 7.29 -15.50
N LYS A 293 17.06 6.91 -15.18
CA LYS A 293 16.62 6.68 -13.80
C LYS A 293 17.13 5.32 -13.32
N GLU A 294 18.42 5.22 -13.03
CA GLU A 294 19.08 3.98 -12.61
C GLU A 294 18.37 3.30 -11.43
N GLU A 295 17.90 4.11 -10.49
CA GLU A 295 17.13 3.64 -9.34
C GLU A 295 15.85 2.90 -9.72
N LEU A 296 15.27 3.16 -10.90
CA LEU A 296 14.08 2.48 -11.41
C LEU A 296 14.43 1.09 -11.94
N LEU A 297 15.60 0.93 -12.52
CA LEU A 297 16.08 -0.35 -13.03
C LEU A 297 16.42 -1.30 -11.86
N GLY A 298 16.92 -0.76 -10.76
CA GLY A 298 17.22 -1.54 -9.55
C GLY A 298 18.62 -2.19 -9.59
N PRO A 299 18.87 -3.09 -8.66
CA PRO A 299 17.98 -3.52 -7.58
C PRO A 299 17.81 -2.45 -6.50
N GLY A 300 16.72 -2.47 -5.78
CA GLY A 300 16.55 -1.62 -4.60
C GLY A 300 15.13 -1.16 -4.33
N TYR A 301 15.00 -0.39 -3.25
CA TYR A 301 13.72 0.09 -2.76
C TYR A 301 12.91 0.88 -3.80
N ARG A 302 13.60 1.63 -4.67
CA ARG A 302 12.98 2.48 -5.71
C ARG A 302 12.84 1.81 -7.06
N SER A 303 13.31 0.55 -7.20
CA SER A 303 13.15 -0.15 -8.48
C SER A 303 11.67 -0.34 -8.85
N ALA A 304 11.42 -0.54 -10.12
CA ALA A 304 10.06 -0.78 -10.62
C ALA A 304 9.39 -1.98 -9.94
N TYR A 305 10.20 -2.99 -9.55
CA TYR A 305 9.74 -4.18 -8.84
C TYR A 305 9.91 -4.11 -7.32
N GLY A 306 10.49 -3.01 -6.78
CA GLY A 306 10.72 -2.86 -5.36
C GLY A 306 11.73 -3.86 -4.80
N LEU A 307 11.51 -4.30 -3.56
CA LEU A 307 12.47 -5.13 -2.83
C LEU A 307 12.29 -6.63 -3.04
N VAL A 308 11.12 -7.06 -3.50
CA VAL A 308 10.80 -8.48 -3.73
C VAL A 308 9.74 -8.62 -4.79
N MET A 309 9.83 -9.71 -5.53
CA MET A 309 8.93 -10.06 -6.61
C MET A 309 8.54 -11.55 -6.51
N LEU A 310 7.25 -11.84 -6.68
CA LEU A 310 6.69 -13.17 -6.77
C LEU A 310 6.24 -13.40 -8.21
N VAL A 311 6.78 -14.43 -8.84
CA VAL A 311 6.50 -14.76 -10.24
C VAL A 311 5.23 -15.61 -10.32
N HIS A 312 4.31 -15.20 -11.19
CA HIS A 312 3.08 -15.95 -11.46
C HIS A 312 3.30 -16.96 -12.56
N HIS A 313 3.01 -18.23 -12.29
CA HIS A 313 3.02 -19.28 -13.29
C HIS A 313 1.63 -19.87 -13.47
N GLU A 314 1.24 -20.09 -14.71
CA GLU A 314 0.06 -20.87 -15.06
C GLU A 314 0.41 -22.35 -15.13
N PRO A 315 -0.16 -23.22 -14.29
CA PRO A 315 0.02 -24.65 -14.44
C PRO A 315 -0.84 -25.16 -15.61
N VAL A 316 -0.19 -25.67 -16.64
CA VAL A 316 -0.85 -26.24 -17.82
C VAL A 316 -0.58 -27.73 -17.87
N ALA A 317 -1.64 -28.53 -17.80
CA ALA A 317 -1.54 -29.97 -17.90
C ALA A 317 -1.17 -30.38 -19.35
N LEU A 318 -0.02 -31.02 -19.50
CA LEU A 318 0.40 -31.68 -20.73
C LEU A 318 0.21 -33.20 -20.56
N ARG A 319 0.33 -33.95 -21.66
CA ARG A 319 0.10 -35.41 -21.66
C ARG A 319 0.90 -36.18 -20.61
N THR A 320 2.12 -35.76 -20.29
CA THR A 320 3.07 -36.47 -19.43
C THR A 320 3.58 -35.65 -18.25
N ARG A 321 3.30 -34.35 -18.23
CA ARG A 321 3.78 -33.43 -17.18
C ARG A 321 2.90 -32.19 -17.07
N THR A 322 3.05 -31.46 -15.99
CA THR A 322 2.51 -30.08 -15.87
C THR A 322 3.61 -29.10 -16.29
N ALA A 323 3.33 -28.27 -17.29
CA ALA A 323 4.18 -27.12 -17.63
C ALA A 323 3.76 -25.91 -16.78
N MET A 324 4.74 -25.06 -16.45
CA MET A 324 4.55 -23.81 -15.74
C MET A 324 4.83 -22.65 -16.70
N LEU A 325 3.79 -22.00 -17.19
CA LEU A 325 3.93 -20.90 -18.15
C LEU A 325 4.01 -19.58 -17.43
N ASP A 326 5.02 -18.78 -17.78
CA ASP A 326 5.19 -17.41 -17.29
C ASP A 326 4.67 -16.42 -18.34
N HIS A 327 3.63 -15.70 -18.00
CA HIS A 327 3.02 -14.67 -18.85
C HIS A 327 3.51 -13.25 -18.55
N GLY A 328 4.59 -13.11 -17.78
CA GLY A 328 5.16 -11.81 -17.43
C GLY A 328 4.43 -11.08 -16.31
N ILE A 329 3.44 -11.70 -15.65
CA ILE A 329 2.71 -11.10 -14.52
C ILE A 329 3.43 -11.41 -13.21
N ARG A 330 3.53 -10.40 -12.37
CA ARG A 330 4.24 -10.43 -11.10
C ARG A 330 3.40 -9.80 -9.99
N THR A 331 3.53 -10.33 -8.77
CA THR A 331 3.18 -9.59 -7.55
C THR A 331 4.48 -9.04 -6.97
N HIS A 332 4.61 -7.73 -6.80
CA HIS A 332 5.88 -7.13 -6.44
C HIS A 332 5.74 -5.86 -5.58
N GLY A 333 6.83 -5.50 -4.90
CA GLY A 333 6.91 -4.25 -4.16
C GLY A 333 6.92 -3.01 -5.07
N SER A 334 6.54 -1.87 -4.54
CA SER A 334 6.57 -0.60 -5.27
C SER A 334 6.62 0.59 -4.33
N VAL A 335 7.28 1.65 -4.77
CA VAL A 335 7.18 2.98 -4.18
C VAL A 335 6.17 3.87 -4.89
N SER A 336 5.56 3.38 -5.97
CA SER A 336 4.55 4.13 -6.72
C SER A 336 3.18 4.04 -6.03
N TYR A 337 3.07 4.73 -4.90
CA TYR A 337 1.81 4.79 -4.13
C TYR A 337 0.62 5.26 -4.97
N ARG A 338 0.84 6.21 -5.89
CA ARG A 338 -0.22 6.69 -6.80
C ARG A 338 -0.80 5.57 -7.66
N SER A 339 0.04 4.67 -8.18
CA SER A 339 -0.45 3.55 -8.98
C SER A 339 -1.27 2.55 -8.16
N ILE A 340 -0.84 2.29 -6.92
CA ILE A 340 -1.59 1.41 -6.00
C ILE A 340 -2.94 2.07 -5.63
N LEU A 341 -2.94 3.38 -5.42
CA LEU A 341 -4.17 4.14 -5.13
C LEU A 341 -5.14 4.19 -6.30
N SER A 342 -4.62 4.31 -7.53
CA SER A 342 -5.47 4.29 -8.75
C SER A 342 -5.86 2.88 -9.17
N GLY A 343 -5.18 1.85 -8.66
CA GLY A 343 -5.40 0.47 -9.02
C GLY A 343 -4.85 0.06 -10.39
N ASP A 344 -4.04 0.94 -11.04
CA ASP A 344 -3.59 0.76 -12.42
C ASP A 344 -2.13 0.31 -12.51
N SER A 345 -1.84 -0.63 -13.41
CA SER A 345 -0.49 -1.10 -13.72
C SER A 345 -0.34 -1.47 -15.19
N HIS A 346 0.82 -2.01 -15.55
CA HIS A 346 1.07 -2.66 -16.84
C HIS A 346 0.66 -4.16 -16.85
N GLY A 347 -0.20 -4.57 -15.91
CA GLY A 347 -0.65 -5.95 -15.73
C GLY A 347 -0.19 -6.56 -14.40
N CYS A 348 0.97 -6.17 -13.88
CA CYS A 348 1.48 -6.66 -12.61
C CYS A 348 0.69 -6.14 -11.39
N HIS A 349 0.75 -6.88 -10.30
CA HIS A 349 0.10 -6.59 -9.04
C HIS A 349 1.09 -5.92 -8.09
N ARG A 350 0.95 -4.62 -7.88
CA ARG A 350 1.82 -3.82 -7.03
C ARG A 350 1.33 -3.82 -5.59
N LEU A 351 2.24 -4.06 -4.68
CA LEU A 351 2.04 -3.88 -3.24
C LEU A 351 2.98 -2.78 -2.73
N TYR A 352 2.67 -2.19 -1.59
CA TYR A 352 3.70 -1.40 -0.89
C TYR A 352 4.88 -2.32 -0.55
N ASN A 353 6.11 -1.81 -0.62
CA ASN A 353 7.31 -2.63 -0.40
C ASN A 353 7.27 -3.43 0.90
N HIS A 354 6.78 -2.83 1.99
CA HIS A 354 6.66 -3.51 3.28
C HIS A 354 5.61 -4.63 3.27
N HIS A 355 4.51 -4.48 2.51
CA HIS A 355 3.53 -5.55 2.34
C HIS A 355 4.11 -6.70 1.49
N ALA A 356 4.81 -6.36 0.41
CA ALA A 356 5.43 -7.38 -0.44
C ALA A 356 6.48 -8.20 0.31
N LEU A 357 7.33 -7.53 1.12
CA LEU A 357 8.31 -8.21 1.98
C LEU A 357 7.63 -9.11 3.00
N ARG A 358 6.60 -8.60 3.69
CA ARG A 358 5.86 -9.38 4.68
C ARG A 358 5.21 -10.60 4.06
N LEU A 359 4.60 -10.45 2.87
CA LEU A 359 4.01 -11.56 2.12
C LEU A 359 5.08 -12.62 1.77
N ALA A 360 6.20 -12.20 1.20
CA ALA A 360 7.28 -13.09 0.82
C ALA A 360 7.86 -13.83 2.03
N THR A 361 8.15 -13.12 3.12
CA THR A 361 8.67 -13.70 4.36
C THR A 361 7.69 -14.71 4.95
N PHE A 362 6.39 -14.37 4.97
CA PHE A 362 5.35 -15.26 5.47
C PHE A 362 5.25 -16.53 4.62
N ILE A 363 5.25 -16.41 3.29
CA ILE A 363 5.23 -17.57 2.40
C ILE A 363 6.44 -18.47 2.65
N LEU A 364 7.64 -17.92 2.73
CA LEU A 364 8.87 -18.70 2.94
C LEU A 364 8.89 -19.43 4.27
N ARG A 365 8.27 -18.90 5.32
CA ARG A 365 8.14 -19.57 6.62
C ARG A 365 7.26 -20.82 6.57
N HIS A 366 6.31 -20.85 5.66
CA HIS A 366 5.34 -21.94 5.51
C HIS A 366 5.60 -22.81 4.27
N ARG A 367 6.82 -22.76 3.72
CA ARG A 367 7.20 -23.55 2.54
C ARG A 367 8.62 -24.10 2.69
N VAL A 368 8.82 -25.30 2.14
CA VAL A 368 10.16 -25.76 1.81
C VAL A 368 10.58 -25.10 0.52
N TYR A 369 11.72 -24.46 0.51
CA TYR A 369 12.25 -23.78 -0.67
C TYR A 369 13.74 -24.05 -0.83
N VAL A 370 14.22 -23.91 -2.06
CA VAL A 370 15.64 -23.92 -2.39
C VAL A 370 16.06 -22.48 -2.66
N ALA A 371 17.08 -22.00 -1.94
CA ALA A 371 17.66 -20.72 -2.22
C ALA A 371 18.73 -20.87 -3.32
N HIS A 372 18.60 -20.07 -4.35
CA HIS A 372 19.63 -19.91 -5.39
C HIS A 372 20.42 -18.63 -5.10
N GLY A 373 21.69 -18.62 -5.51
CA GLY A 373 22.54 -17.43 -5.46
C GLY A 373 22.07 -16.34 -6.41
N PRO A 374 22.87 -15.28 -6.61
CA PRO A 374 22.58 -14.28 -7.63
C PRO A 374 22.33 -14.97 -8.97
N ILE A 375 21.20 -14.62 -9.61
CA ILE A 375 20.92 -15.10 -10.95
C ILE A 375 21.80 -14.23 -11.86
N GLU A 376 22.85 -14.84 -12.42
CA GLU A 376 23.60 -14.27 -13.53
C GLU A 376 22.84 -14.66 -14.80
N GLU A 377 22.36 -13.68 -15.55
CA GLU A 377 21.77 -13.86 -16.87
C GLU A 377 22.84 -13.84 -17.95
#